data_d560d89a1c07d29609bd858e1107fa41
#
_entry.id   d560d89a1c07d29609bd858e1107fa41
#
_cell.length_a   1.000
_cell.length_b   1.000
_cell.length_c   1.000
_cell.angle_alpha   90.00
_cell.angle_beta   90.00
_cell.angle_gamma   90.00
#
_symmetry.space_group_name_H-M   'P 1'
#
loop_
_entity.id
_entity.type
_entity.pdbx_description
1 polymer ?
#
loop_
_entity_poly.entity_id
_entity_poly.type
_entity_poly.pdbx_seq_one_letter_code
_entity_poly.pdbx_strand_id
1 'polypeptide(L)'
;VNLRGAASTGFRAPSIHQLYYTNINTLQINGVLQETGTFNNISRAAELFGIDKLREEKSKSVSAGFALKVPKAGLSLSADAYFIRVDDRIILTEAFSRPAGNTTAENELKQIFDLANVNTVQFFANAVDVETKGIDVVLSHSLQNDKFSLTNDFAFNLTQTKKVGEIHIPRVIKAAGLEEKFFSERSRVLLEEVIPRFKATLSHNLTMGKWNGYLRNTYYGKATEPDIIRTADQVGDFVFDEWGHQVIRGKIITDLSIAYNFTPKTSFTLGVNNLFDLYPEKNVKVNNNNDQFVYSRATSQFGLNGRYVFARATFHLF
;
A
#
# COMPACT_ATOMS: atom_id res chain seq x y z
N VAL A 1 -28.67 19.41 -3.88
CA VAL A 1 -27.99 18.24 -4.48
C VAL A 1 -27.06 18.73 -5.57
N ASN A 2 -25.84 18.21 -5.60
CA ASN A 2 -24.86 18.45 -6.65
C ASN A 2 -24.45 17.09 -7.21
N LEU A 3 -24.53 16.91 -8.52
CA LEU A 3 -24.06 15.73 -9.24
C LEU A 3 -22.75 16.08 -9.97
N ARG A 4 -21.81 15.17 -9.98
CA ARG A 4 -20.53 15.34 -10.65
C ARG A 4 -20.10 14.07 -11.36
N GLY A 5 -19.36 14.22 -12.44
CA GLY A 5 -18.78 13.12 -13.20
C GLY A 5 -17.56 13.62 -13.95
N ALA A 6 -16.59 12.76 -14.12
CA ALA A 6 -15.38 13.05 -14.88
C ALA A 6 -14.92 11.79 -15.62
N ALA A 7 -14.36 12.01 -16.80
CA ALA A 7 -13.62 11.00 -17.54
C ALA A 7 -12.30 11.61 -18.00
N SER A 8 -11.21 10.89 -17.86
CA SER A 8 -9.90 11.37 -18.26
C SER A 8 -9.00 10.24 -18.76
N THR A 9 -8.02 10.62 -19.56
CA THR A 9 -6.90 9.78 -19.94
C THR A 9 -5.63 10.44 -19.45
N GLY A 10 -4.63 9.64 -19.10
CA GLY A 10 -3.34 10.12 -18.65
C GLY A 10 -2.22 9.19 -19.06
N PHE A 11 -1.00 9.62 -18.84
CA PHE A 11 0.18 8.79 -19.00
C PHE A 11 1.20 9.12 -17.92
N ARG A 12 2.05 8.15 -17.60
CA ARG A 12 3.20 8.32 -16.72
C ARG A 12 4.46 7.85 -17.44
N ALA A 13 5.37 8.76 -17.72
CA ALA A 13 6.68 8.39 -18.23
C ALA A 13 7.47 7.58 -17.19
N PRO A 14 8.31 6.63 -17.60
CA PRO A 14 9.25 5.98 -16.70
C PRO A 14 10.10 7.03 -15.97
N SER A 15 10.35 6.81 -14.69
CA SER A 15 11.25 7.69 -13.94
C SER A 15 12.70 7.51 -14.40
N ILE A 16 13.53 8.52 -14.18
CA ILE A 16 14.98 8.44 -14.44
C ILE A 16 15.60 7.24 -13.72
N HIS A 17 15.14 6.97 -12.49
CA HIS A 17 15.57 5.81 -11.72
C HIS A 17 15.21 4.49 -12.43
N GLN A 18 14.00 4.34 -12.96
CA GLN A 18 13.58 3.14 -13.69
C GLN A 18 14.35 2.96 -14.99
N LEU A 19 14.70 4.07 -15.70
CA LEU A 19 15.39 4.02 -16.96
C LEU A 19 16.89 3.70 -16.83
N TYR A 20 17.56 4.23 -15.79
CA TYR A 20 19.04 4.25 -15.75
C TYR A 20 19.64 3.58 -14.51
N TYR A 21 18.80 3.13 -13.55
CA TYR A 21 19.33 2.48 -12.37
C TYR A 21 20.00 1.15 -12.72
N THR A 22 21.24 1.04 -12.32
CA THR A 22 22.01 -0.21 -12.35
C THR A 22 22.76 -0.32 -11.03
N ASN A 23 22.61 -1.45 -10.37
CA ASN A 23 23.30 -1.72 -9.13
C ASN A 23 23.56 -3.22 -8.98
N ILE A 24 24.69 -3.57 -8.40
CA ILE A 24 25.02 -4.94 -8.01
C ILE A 24 25.22 -4.95 -6.50
N ASN A 25 24.40 -5.72 -5.81
CA ASN A 25 24.45 -5.92 -4.38
C ASN A 25 24.90 -7.33 -4.07
N THR A 26 25.83 -7.47 -3.13
CA THR A 26 26.18 -8.78 -2.58
C THR A 26 25.28 -9.05 -1.38
N LEU A 27 24.47 -10.09 -1.46
CA LEU A 27 23.57 -10.54 -0.39
C LEU A 27 24.03 -11.91 0.11
N GLN A 28 23.94 -12.11 1.42
CA GLN A 28 24.12 -13.45 2.00
C GLN A 28 22.75 -14.15 2.06
N ILE A 29 22.59 -15.19 1.25
CA ILE A 29 21.36 -16.00 1.20
C ILE A 29 21.72 -17.43 1.63
N ASN A 30 21.11 -17.91 2.70
CA ASN A 30 21.40 -19.25 3.29
C ASN A 30 22.88 -19.49 3.54
N GLY A 31 23.60 -18.47 4.03
CA GLY A 31 25.04 -18.57 4.33
C GLY A 31 25.97 -18.43 3.11
N VAL A 32 25.44 -18.30 1.89
CA VAL A 32 26.22 -18.14 0.65
C VAL A 32 26.10 -16.69 0.17
N LEU A 33 27.24 -16.10 -0.18
CA LEU A 33 27.25 -14.78 -0.82
C LEU A 33 26.75 -14.89 -2.26
N GLN A 34 25.75 -14.09 -2.60
CA GLN A 34 25.15 -14.02 -3.92
C GLN A 34 25.15 -12.57 -4.41
N GLU A 35 25.62 -12.38 -5.61
CA GLU A 35 25.55 -11.10 -6.30
C GLU A 35 24.24 -10.96 -7.05
N THR A 36 23.45 -9.97 -6.66
CA THR A 36 22.17 -9.61 -7.28
C THR A 36 22.32 -8.33 -8.06
N GLY A 37 22.18 -8.41 -9.38
CA GLY A 37 22.20 -7.27 -10.28
C GLY A 37 20.79 -6.76 -10.57
N THR A 38 20.55 -5.46 -10.36
CA THR A 38 19.43 -4.75 -10.97
C THR A 38 19.98 -4.00 -12.17
N PHE A 39 19.52 -4.32 -13.36
CA PHE A 39 20.03 -3.74 -14.58
C PHE A 39 18.99 -2.84 -15.25
N ASN A 40 19.46 -1.74 -15.80
CA ASN A 40 18.62 -0.85 -16.59
C ASN A 40 18.22 -1.49 -17.94
N ASN A 41 17.12 -1.00 -18.52
CA ASN A 41 16.52 -1.57 -19.74
C ASN A 41 17.29 -1.29 -21.04
N ILE A 42 18.36 -0.50 -20.99
CA ILE A 42 19.26 -0.25 -22.14
C ILE A 42 20.54 -1.06 -22.04
N SER A 43 20.68 -1.86 -20.98
CA SER A 43 21.84 -2.74 -20.79
C SER A 43 21.81 -3.94 -21.73
N ARG A 44 23.00 -4.45 -22.05
CA ARG A 44 23.12 -5.68 -22.84
C ARG A 44 22.45 -6.88 -22.14
N ALA A 45 22.46 -6.92 -20.80
CA ALA A 45 21.76 -7.93 -20.02
C ALA A 45 20.24 -7.89 -20.28
N ALA A 46 19.62 -6.72 -20.21
CA ALA A 46 18.18 -6.55 -20.47
C ALA A 46 17.83 -7.00 -21.91
N GLU A 47 18.62 -6.59 -22.90
CA GLU A 47 18.41 -6.99 -24.30
C GLU A 47 18.45 -8.52 -24.47
N LEU A 48 19.43 -9.20 -23.87
CA LEU A 48 19.58 -10.64 -23.95
C LEU A 48 18.46 -11.41 -23.24
N PHE A 49 17.91 -10.85 -22.15
CA PHE A 49 16.70 -11.38 -21.49
C PHE A 49 15.40 -11.07 -22.28
N GLY A 50 15.51 -10.31 -23.37
CA GLY A 50 14.35 -9.89 -24.16
C GLY A 50 13.48 -8.86 -23.45
N ILE A 51 14.04 -8.13 -22.48
CA ILE A 51 13.34 -7.05 -21.79
C ILE A 51 13.29 -5.84 -22.71
N ASP A 52 12.08 -5.43 -23.08
CA ASP A 52 11.87 -4.26 -23.92
C ASP A 52 12.27 -2.96 -23.21
N LYS A 53 12.59 -1.93 -24.01
CA LYS A 53 12.76 -0.57 -23.49
C LYS A 53 11.47 -0.12 -22.82
N LEU A 54 11.59 0.53 -21.64
CA LEU A 54 10.45 1.03 -20.93
C LEU A 54 9.67 2.05 -21.75
N ARG A 55 8.36 1.89 -21.72
CA ARG A 55 7.37 2.79 -22.31
C ARG A 55 6.58 3.49 -21.23
N GLU A 56 5.85 4.53 -21.60
CA GLU A 56 4.90 5.17 -20.70
C GLU A 56 3.78 4.22 -20.29
N GLU A 57 3.40 4.28 -19.03
CA GLU A 57 2.13 3.72 -18.55
C GLU A 57 0.99 4.60 -19.05
N LYS A 58 -0.11 4.00 -19.51
CA LYS A 58 -1.30 4.73 -19.97
C LYS A 58 -2.46 4.49 -19.03
N SER A 59 -3.19 5.54 -18.70
CA SER A 59 -4.34 5.40 -17.81
C SER A 59 -5.62 5.94 -18.43
N LYS A 60 -6.73 5.30 -18.05
CA LYS A 60 -8.11 5.76 -18.31
C LYS A 60 -8.82 5.77 -16.97
N SER A 61 -9.49 6.86 -16.65
CA SER A 61 -10.25 6.97 -15.42
C SER A 61 -11.65 7.53 -15.67
N VAL A 62 -12.61 7.01 -14.92
CA VAL A 62 -14.00 7.49 -14.89
C VAL A 62 -14.40 7.60 -13.43
N SER A 63 -15.07 8.69 -13.08
CA SER A 63 -15.66 8.85 -11.75
C SER A 63 -17.05 9.49 -11.85
N ALA A 64 -17.91 9.12 -10.91
CA ALA A 64 -19.23 9.71 -10.72
C ALA A 64 -19.52 9.84 -9.23
N GLY A 65 -20.17 10.92 -8.86
CA GLY A 65 -20.51 11.17 -7.47
C GLY A 65 -21.61 12.20 -7.29
N PHE A 66 -22.04 12.32 -6.05
CA PHE A 66 -23.01 13.33 -5.66
C PHE A 66 -22.66 13.93 -4.31
N ALA A 67 -23.13 15.15 -4.08
CA ALA A 67 -23.13 15.79 -2.78
C ALA A 67 -24.53 16.30 -2.44
N LEU A 68 -24.99 15.97 -1.24
CA LEU A 68 -26.26 16.40 -0.67
C LEU A 68 -26.00 17.22 0.58
N LYS A 69 -26.64 18.38 0.69
CA LYS A 69 -26.64 19.19 1.91
C LYS A 69 -28.07 19.44 2.34
N VAL A 70 -28.37 19.14 3.62
CA VAL A 70 -29.66 19.36 4.27
C VAL A 70 -29.46 20.29 5.46
N PRO A 71 -29.41 21.63 5.25
CA PRO A 71 -29.04 22.61 6.28
C PRO A 71 -29.91 22.53 7.53
N LYS A 72 -31.24 22.33 7.38
CA LYS A 72 -32.18 22.22 8.51
C LYS A 72 -31.89 21.04 9.43
N ALA A 73 -31.30 19.96 8.92
CA ALA A 73 -30.91 18.78 9.67
C ALA A 73 -29.42 18.80 10.06
N GLY A 74 -28.67 19.84 9.69
CA GLY A 74 -27.22 19.89 9.91
C GLY A 74 -26.44 18.78 9.17
N LEU A 75 -27.01 18.19 8.10
CA LEU A 75 -26.42 17.04 7.41
C LEU A 75 -25.78 17.44 6.09
N SER A 76 -24.60 16.87 5.81
CA SER A 76 -23.99 16.83 4.49
C SER A 76 -23.47 15.44 4.17
N LEU A 77 -23.73 14.97 2.96
CA LEU A 77 -23.30 13.68 2.44
C LEU A 77 -22.60 13.88 1.10
N SER A 78 -21.45 13.29 0.93
CA SER A 78 -20.78 13.16 -0.36
C SER A 78 -20.44 11.69 -0.59
N ALA A 79 -20.73 11.20 -1.80
CA ALA A 79 -20.35 9.88 -2.22
C ALA A 79 -19.81 9.92 -3.65
N ASP A 80 -18.68 9.26 -3.87
CA ASP A 80 -17.98 9.17 -5.14
C ASP A 80 -17.58 7.74 -5.43
N ALA A 81 -17.83 7.29 -6.65
CA ALA A 81 -17.31 6.03 -7.16
C ALA A 81 -16.34 6.31 -8.30
N TYR A 82 -15.28 5.50 -8.40
CA TYR A 82 -14.28 5.64 -9.44
C TYR A 82 -13.80 4.30 -9.98
N PHE A 83 -13.37 4.34 -11.23
CA PHE A 83 -12.71 3.25 -11.91
C PHE A 83 -11.51 3.80 -12.67
N ILE A 84 -10.34 3.17 -12.49
CA ILE A 84 -9.08 3.54 -13.12
C ILE A 84 -8.47 2.27 -13.71
N ARG A 85 -8.14 2.31 -14.99
CA ARG A 85 -7.33 1.28 -15.65
C ARG A 85 -5.97 1.88 -16.02
N VAL A 86 -4.91 1.15 -15.71
CA VAL A 86 -3.54 1.47 -16.09
C VAL A 86 -3.03 0.34 -16.95
N ASP A 87 -2.78 0.61 -18.21
CA ASP A 87 -2.18 -0.31 -19.16
C ASP A 87 -0.64 -0.15 -19.13
N ASP A 88 0.09 -1.24 -19.38
CA ASP A 88 1.57 -1.29 -19.44
C ASP A 88 2.26 -0.82 -18.14
N ARG A 89 1.71 -1.17 -16.96
CA ARG A 89 2.30 -0.76 -15.68
C ARG A 89 3.71 -1.30 -15.52
N ILE A 90 4.63 -0.41 -15.11
CA ILE A 90 6.03 -0.75 -14.85
C ILE A 90 6.16 -1.37 -13.48
N ILE A 91 6.73 -2.56 -13.42
CA ILE A 91 7.08 -3.28 -12.20
C ILE A 91 8.57 -3.56 -12.16
N LEU A 92 9.11 -3.86 -10.98
CA LEU A 92 10.39 -4.54 -10.82
C LEU A 92 10.12 -6.04 -10.78
N THR A 93 10.80 -6.84 -11.63
CA THR A 93 10.67 -8.30 -11.62
C THR A 93 11.23 -8.89 -10.32
N GLU A 94 10.88 -10.13 -10.02
CA GLU A 94 11.65 -10.90 -9.04
C GLU A 94 13.06 -11.17 -9.57
N ALA A 95 13.96 -11.59 -8.69
CA ALA A 95 15.30 -11.94 -9.08
C ALA A 95 15.31 -13.28 -9.84
N PHE A 96 15.72 -13.25 -11.10
CA PHE A 96 16.00 -14.45 -11.87
C PHE A 96 17.32 -15.04 -11.42
N SER A 97 17.32 -16.29 -11.00
CA SER A 97 18.54 -17.02 -10.67
C SER A 97 19.07 -17.76 -11.89
N ARG A 98 20.39 -18.00 -11.91
CA ARG A 98 21.03 -18.81 -12.93
C ARG A 98 20.34 -20.18 -13.03
N PRO A 99 19.85 -20.61 -14.23
CA PRO A 99 19.21 -21.90 -14.39
C PRO A 99 20.16 -23.07 -14.07
N ALA A 100 19.60 -24.13 -13.47
CA ALA A 100 20.37 -25.35 -13.19
C ALA A 100 20.30 -26.38 -14.32
N GLY A 101 19.24 -26.35 -15.16
CA GLY A 101 19.03 -27.26 -16.27
C GLY A 101 19.96 -27.04 -17.48
N ASN A 102 19.80 -27.82 -18.53
CA ASN A 102 20.66 -27.82 -19.73
C ASN A 102 19.86 -27.74 -21.03
N THR A 103 18.63 -27.22 -21.01
CA THR A 103 17.89 -26.93 -22.25
C THR A 103 18.59 -25.79 -23.04
N THR A 104 18.30 -25.66 -24.32
CA THR A 104 18.87 -24.60 -25.16
C THR A 104 18.59 -23.23 -24.58
N ALA A 105 17.35 -22.95 -24.16
CA ALA A 105 16.95 -21.69 -23.55
C ALA A 105 17.68 -21.41 -22.22
N GLU A 106 17.82 -22.42 -21.37
CA GLU A 106 18.56 -22.27 -20.11
C GLU A 106 20.05 -22.04 -20.35
N ASN A 107 20.65 -22.67 -21.36
CA ASN A 107 22.06 -22.44 -21.70
C ASN A 107 22.30 -21.04 -22.27
N GLU A 108 21.36 -20.50 -23.05
CA GLU A 108 21.40 -19.11 -23.51
C GLU A 108 21.34 -18.16 -22.28
N LEU A 109 20.44 -18.40 -21.33
CA LEU A 109 20.38 -17.62 -20.09
C LEU A 109 21.66 -17.73 -19.26
N LYS A 110 22.25 -18.93 -19.10
CA LYS A 110 23.50 -19.10 -18.36
C LYS A 110 24.63 -18.21 -18.92
N GLN A 111 24.74 -18.11 -20.24
CA GLN A 111 25.73 -17.24 -20.85
C GLN A 111 25.56 -15.77 -20.47
N ILE A 112 24.30 -15.34 -20.27
CA ILE A 112 23.99 -13.97 -19.84
C ILE A 112 24.48 -13.72 -18.41
N PHE A 113 24.24 -14.68 -17.51
CA PHE A 113 24.75 -14.62 -16.14
C PHE A 113 26.28 -14.58 -16.08
N ASP A 114 26.94 -15.37 -16.93
CA ASP A 114 28.41 -15.38 -17.04
C ASP A 114 28.97 -14.04 -17.56
N LEU A 115 28.32 -13.45 -18.57
CA LEU A 115 28.70 -12.14 -19.11
C LEU A 115 28.47 -11.00 -18.10
N ALA A 116 27.43 -11.07 -17.29
CA ALA A 116 27.10 -10.06 -16.28
C ALA A 116 27.87 -10.26 -14.96
N ASN A 117 28.52 -11.42 -14.78
CA ASN A 117 29.22 -11.85 -13.57
C ASN A 117 28.35 -11.70 -12.31
N VAL A 118 27.12 -12.19 -12.35
CA VAL A 118 26.14 -12.14 -11.25
C VAL A 118 25.46 -13.49 -11.07
N ASN A 119 24.94 -13.74 -9.85
CA ASN A 119 24.18 -14.95 -9.53
C ASN A 119 22.70 -14.79 -9.84
N THR A 120 22.19 -13.56 -9.67
CA THR A 120 20.80 -13.22 -9.91
C THR A 120 20.66 -11.87 -10.60
N VAL A 121 19.60 -11.70 -11.42
CA VAL A 121 19.29 -10.46 -12.12
C VAL A 121 17.83 -10.08 -11.97
N GLN A 122 17.55 -8.78 -11.97
CA GLN A 122 16.19 -8.25 -11.97
C GLN A 122 16.12 -6.98 -12.84
N PHE A 123 14.92 -6.69 -13.37
CA PHE A 123 14.71 -5.59 -14.32
C PHE A 123 13.40 -4.85 -13.99
N PHE A 124 13.35 -3.57 -14.38
CA PHE A 124 12.06 -2.91 -14.55
C PHE A 124 11.46 -3.32 -15.91
N ALA A 125 10.17 -3.59 -15.94
CA ALA A 125 9.47 -3.99 -17.18
C ALA A 125 8.03 -3.47 -17.18
N ASN A 126 7.52 -3.10 -18.38
CA ASN A 126 6.09 -2.89 -18.59
C ASN A 126 5.43 -4.28 -18.67
N ALA A 127 4.91 -4.78 -17.54
CA ALA A 127 4.59 -6.20 -17.42
C ALA A 127 3.11 -6.51 -17.23
N VAL A 128 2.34 -5.61 -16.65
CA VAL A 128 0.96 -5.90 -16.23
C VAL A 128 0.02 -4.74 -16.47
N ASP A 129 -1.24 -5.08 -16.76
CA ASP A 129 -2.35 -4.14 -16.71
C ASP A 129 -3.03 -4.21 -15.35
N VAL A 130 -3.50 -3.08 -14.86
CA VAL A 130 -4.06 -2.95 -13.52
C VAL A 130 -5.38 -2.19 -13.57
N GLU A 131 -6.37 -2.69 -12.85
CA GLU A 131 -7.62 -2.00 -12.60
C GLU A 131 -7.76 -1.66 -11.11
N THR A 132 -8.13 -0.41 -10.84
CA THR A 132 -8.48 0.06 -9.50
C THR A 132 -9.88 0.62 -9.52
N LYS A 133 -10.72 0.17 -8.62
CA LYS A 133 -12.08 0.68 -8.41
C LYS A 133 -12.32 0.94 -6.94
N GLY A 134 -13.12 1.96 -6.66
CA GLY A 134 -13.42 2.28 -5.28
C GLY A 134 -14.63 3.17 -5.10
N ILE A 135 -14.99 3.32 -3.83
CA ILE A 135 -16.06 4.18 -3.36
C ILE A 135 -15.56 4.94 -2.14
N ASP A 136 -15.75 6.25 -2.17
CA ASP A 136 -15.52 7.15 -1.05
C ASP A 136 -16.84 7.74 -0.58
N VAL A 137 -17.09 7.72 0.73
CA VAL A 137 -18.28 8.31 1.34
C VAL A 137 -17.86 9.20 2.51
N VAL A 138 -18.37 10.41 2.56
CA VAL A 138 -18.21 11.32 3.69
C VAL A 138 -19.59 11.81 4.12
N LEU A 139 -19.93 11.56 5.38
CA LEU A 139 -21.15 12.03 6.03
C LEU A 139 -20.76 12.90 7.20
N SER A 140 -21.19 14.17 7.20
CA SER A 140 -21.03 15.07 8.33
C SER A 140 -22.39 15.46 8.88
N HIS A 141 -22.50 15.47 10.21
CA HIS A 141 -23.69 15.89 10.93
C HIS A 141 -23.31 16.90 12.01
N SER A 142 -23.87 18.08 11.96
CA SER A 142 -23.63 19.16 12.91
C SER A 142 -24.91 19.52 13.68
N LEU A 143 -24.81 19.45 14.99
CA LEU A 143 -25.82 19.92 15.92
C LEU A 143 -25.28 21.11 16.68
N GLN A 144 -26.00 22.21 16.64
CA GLN A 144 -25.62 23.42 17.35
C GLN A 144 -26.81 24.02 18.06
N ASN A 145 -26.60 24.39 19.33
CA ASN A 145 -27.52 25.20 20.13
C ASN A 145 -26.72 26.16 21.01
N ASP A 146 -27.40 26.94 21.88
CA ASP A 146 -26.77 27.94 22.74
C ASP A 146 -25.79 27.34 23.76
N LYS A 147 -25.86 26.05 24.05
CA LYS A 147 -25.07 25.38 25.08
C LYS A 147 -23.89 24.57 24.53
N PHE A 148 -24.04 23.99 23.34
CA PHE A 148 -23.00 23.16 22.72
C PHE A 148 -23.06 23.17 21.22
N SER A 149 -21.93 22.82 20.64
CA SER A 149 -21.79 22.44 19.21
C SER A 149 -21.20 21.05 19.16
N LEU A 150 -21.88 20.13 18.44
CA LEU A 150 -21.40 18.76 18.20
C LEU A 150 -21.32 18.53 16.70
N THR A 151 -20.14 18.16 16.22
CA THR A 151 -19.93 17.70 14.83
C THR A 151 -19.54 16.23 14.85
N ASN A 152 -20.26 15.44 14.06
CA ASN A 152 -19.97 14.02 13.84
C ASN A 152 -19.60 13.85 12.38
N ASP A 153 -18.41 13.28 12.11
CA ASP A 153 -17.94 13.00 10.77
C ASP A 153 -17.70 11.51 10.63
N PHE A 154 -18.30 10.93 9.59
CA PHE A 154 -18.04 9.56 9.17
C PHE A 154 -17.43 9.60 7.78
N ALA A 155 -16.25 9.02 7.64
CA ALA A 155 -15.57 8.85 6.36
C ALA A 155 -15.32 7.35 6.11
N PHE A 156 -15.61 6.92 4.89
CA PHE A 156 -15.49 5.54 4.47
C PHE A 156 -14.80 5.49 3.12
N ASN A 157 -13.81 4.61 3.00
CA ASN A 157 -13.14 4.29 1.74
C ASN A 157 -13.12 2.78 1.53
N LEU A 158 -13.51 2.35 0.33
CA LEU A 158 -13.33 1.00 -0.16
C LEU A 158 -12.62 1.08 -1.50
N THR A 159 -11.43 0.48 -1.60
CA THR A 159 -10.63 0.46 -2.83
C THR A 159 -10.18 -0.96 -3.12
N GLN A 160 -10.30 -1.38 -4.37
CA GLN A 160 -9.78 -2.66 -4.84
C GLN A 160 -8.92 -2.44 -6.07
N THR A 161 -7.66 -2.85 -5.98
CA THR A 161 -6.73 -2.92 -7.12
C THR A 161 -6.56 -4.39 -7.51
N LYS A 162 -6.54 -4.68 -8.80
CA LYS A 162 -6.29 -6.03 -9.33
C LYS A 162 -5.44 -5.97 -10.59
N LYS A 163 -4.53 -6.93 -10.74
CA LYS A 163 -3.93 -7.25 -12.04
C LYS A 163 -5.02 -7.81 -12.95
N VAL A 164 -5.05 -7.35 -14.19
CA VAL A 164 -5.99 -7.82 -15.22
C VAL A 164 -5.23 -8.22 -16.49
N GLY A 165 -5.87 -9.00 -17.34
CA GLY A 165 -5.26 -9.47 -18.58
C GLY A 165 -4.08 -10.43 -18.37
N GLU A 166 -3.35 -10.66 -19.44
CA GLU A 166 -2.14 -11.49 -19.44
C GLU A 166 -0.93 -10.68 -18.96
N ILE A 167 0.09 -11.39 -18.49
CA ILE A 167 1.38 -10.78 -18.13
C ILE A 167 2.20 -10.69 -19.43
N HIS A 168 2.82 -9.53 -19.68
CA HIS A 168 3.62 -9.28 -20.87
C HIS A 168 5.02 -9.88 -20.70
N ILE A 169 5.14 -11.20 -20.83
CA ILE A 169 6.38 -11.96 -20.57
C ILE A 169 7.22 -12.08 -21.83
N PRO A 170 8.51 -11.71 -21.81
CA PRO A 170 9.44 -11.94 -22.88
C PRO A 170 9.53 -13.42 -23.29
N ARG A 171 9.69 -13.66 -24.60
CA ARG A 171 9.72 -15.03 -25.14
C ARG A 171 10.83 -15.89 -24.53
N VAL A 172 12.00 -15.31 -24.30
CA VAL A 172 13.17 -16.01 -23.72
C VAL A 172 12.84 -16.50 -22.30
N ILE A 173 12.20 -15.66 -21.48
CA ILE A 173 11.79 -15.98 -20.11
C ILE A 173 10.72 -17.07 -20.12
N LYS A 174 9.74 -16.98 -21.02
CA LYS A 174 8.69 -17.98 -21.19
C LYS A 174 9.25 -19.31 -21.65
N ALA A 175 10.19 -19.31 -22.61
CA ALA A 175 10.82 -20.53 -23.11
C ALA A 175 11.69 -21.24 -22.05
N ALA A 176 12.16 -20.52 -21.04
CA ALA A 176 12.92 -21.06 -19.92
C ALA A 176 12.04 -21.46 -18.72
N GLY A 177 10.71 -21.32 -18.80
CA GLY A 177 9.79 -21.67 -17.70
C GLY A 177 9.94 -20.77 -16.47
N LEU A 178 10.30 -19.48 -16.66
CA LEU A 178 10.59 -18.54 -15.58
C LEU A 178 9.50 -17.45 -15.44
N GLU A 179 8.28 -17.72 -15.91
CA GLU A 179 7.16 -16.77 -15.90
C GLU A 179 6.84 -16.26 -14.51
N GLU A 180 6.86 -17.14 -13.50
CA GLU A 180 6.60 -16.76 -12.12
C GLU A 180 7.62 -15.76 -11.55
N LYS A 181 8.84 -15.73 -12.11
CA LYS A 181 9.86 -14.74 -11.72
C LYS A 181 9.62 -13.38 -12.37
N PHE A 182 8.81 -13.32 -13.42
CA PHE A 182 8.46 -12.05 -14.05
C PHE A 182 7.39 -11.29 -13.27
N PHE A 183 6.36 -11.99 -12.81
CA PHE A 183 5.35 -11.46 -11.90
C PHE A 183 4.88 -12.59 -10.98
N SER A 184 5.44 -12.63 -9.79
CA SER A 184 5.20 -13.67 -8.80
C SER A 184 3.91 -13.47 -8.02
N GLU A 185 3.52 -14.49 -7.25
CA GLU A 185 2.44 -14.38 -6.28
C GLU A 185 2.75 -13.28 -5.23
N ARG A 186 4.01 -13.15 -4.82
CA ARG A 186 4.47 -12.03 -3.98
C ARG A 186 4.18 -10.67 -4.62
N SER A 187 4.49 -10.51 -5.91
CA SER A 187 4.20 -9.28 -6.68
C SER A 187 2.71 -9.00 -6.75
N ARG A 188 1.87 -10.05 -6.88
CA ARG A 188 0.41 -9.94 -6.83
C ARG A 188 -0.05 -9.41 -5.46
N VAL A 189 0.41 -9.98 -4.37
CA VAL A 189 0.06 -9.55 -3.01
C VAL A 189 0.50 -8.10 -2.75
N LEU A 190 1.72 -7.73 -3.17
CA LEU A 190 2.22 -6.35 -3.10
C LEU A 190 1.35 -5.36 -3.86
N LEU A 191 0.78 -5.77 -4.99
CA LEU A 191 -0.09 -4.92 -5.80
C LEU A 191 -1.51 -4.83 -5.23
N GLU A 192 -2.07 -5.94 -4.77
CA GLU A 192 -3.50 -6.10 -4.54
C GLU A 192 -3.91 -6.08 -3.06
N GLU A 193 -3.04 -6.49 -2.13
CA GLU A 193 -3.45 -6.85 -0.76
C GLU A 193 -2.61 -6.26 0.37
N VAL A 194 -1.44 -5.71 0.07
CA VAL A 194 -0.54 -5.14 1.08
C VAL A 194 -1.11 -3.88 1.74
N ILE A 195 -2.01 -3.18 1.07
CA ILE A 195 -2.73 -2.02 1.59
C ILE A 195 -4.17 -2.45 1.93
N PRO A 196 -4.69 -2.09 3.12
CA PRO A 196 -6.08 -2.37 3.47
C PRO A 196 -7.05 -1.83 2.42
N ARG A 197 -7.91 -2.70 1.88
CA ARG A 197 -8.94 -2.31 0.91
C ARG A 197 -10.05 -1.47 1.52
N PHE A 198 -10.17 -1.51 2.84
CA PHE A 198 -11.25 -0.88 3.58
C PHE A 198 -10.70 -0.02 4.71
N LYS A 199 -11.19 1.22 4.82
CA LYS A 199 -10.93 2.12 5.93
C LYS A 199 -12.19 2.90 6.27
N ALA A 200 -12.52 2.98 7.56
CA ALA A 200 -13.61 3.81 8.04
C ALA A 200 -13.15 4.64 9.23
N THR A 201 -13.56 5.89 9.29
CA THR A 201 -13.25 6.81 10.39
C THR A 201 -14.55 7.42 10.87
N LEU A 202 -14.79 7.37 12.18
CA LEU A 202 -15.87 8.08 12.85
C LEU A 202 -15.25 9.02 13.88
N SER A 203 -15.52 10.31 13.75
CA SER A 203 -15.06 11.32 14.69
C SER A 203 -16.20 12.15 15.27
N HIS A 204 -16.02 12.56 16.50
CA HIS A 204 -16.93 13.41 17.26
C HIS A 204 -16.14 14.61 17.78
N ASN A 205 -16.61 15.80 17.51
CA ASN A 205 -16.05 17.03 18.04
C ASN A 205 -17.15 17.77 18.81
N LEU A 206 -17.01 17.83 20.13
CA LEU A 206 -17.97 18.46 21.04
C LEU A 206 -17.35 19.71 21.66
N THR A 207 -17.99 20.86 21.45
CA THR A 207 -17.64 22.10 22.14
C THR A 207 -18.74 22.49 23.09
N MET A 208 -18.39 22.71 24.37
CA MET A 208 -19.31 23.16 25.43
C MET A 208 -18.64 24.28 26.23
N GLY A 209 -19.09 25.53 26.04
CA GLY A 209 -18.47 26.69 26.65
C GLY A 209 -16.98 26.80 26.31
N LYS A 210 -16.11 26.68 27.31
CA LYS A 210 -14.65 26.71 27.12
C LYS A 210 -14.00 25.36 26.84
N TRP A 211 -14.77 24.29 26.92
CA TRP A 211 -14.26 22.92 26.68
C TRP A 211 -14.48 22.47 25.24
N ASN A 212 -13.49 21.79 24.69
CA ASN A 212 -13.61 21.07 23.45
C ASN A 212 -13.09 19.63 23.63
N GLY A 213 -13.93 18.67 23.30
CA GLY A 213 -13.62 17.23 23.32
C GLY A 213 -13.59 16.69 21.90
N TYR A 214 -12.57 15.92 21.56
CA TYR A 214 -12.45 15.24 20.29
C TYR A 214 -12.21 13.74 20.51
N LEU A 215 -13.04 12.90 19.88
CA LEU A 215 -12.91 11.45 19.86
C LEU A 215 -12.90 10.99 18.41
N ARG A 216 -11.94 10.14 18.03
CA ARG A 216 -11.85 9.55 16.70
C ARG A 216 -11.61 8.05 16.82
N ASN A 217 -12.40 7.29 16.10
CA ASN A 217 -12.22 5.86 15.91
C ASN A 217 -11.95 5.60 14.44
N THR A 218 -10.81 4.98 14.11
CA THR A 218 -10.46 4.61 12.75
C THR A 218 -10.31 3.10 12.67
N TYR A 219 -11.17 2.46 11.89
CA TYR A 219 -11.02 1.06 11.50
C TYR A 219 -10.12 0.96 10.28
N TYR A 220 -9.07 0.18 10.39
CA TYR A 220 -8.20 -0.23 9.30
C TYR A 220 -8.52 -1.68 8.97
N GLY A 221 -8.84 -1.96 7.71
CA GLY A 221 -9.12 -3.30 7.21
C GLY A 221 -7.91 -4.22 7.28
N LYS A 222 -8.12 -5.47 6.93
CA LYS A 222 -7.04 -6.46 6.83
C LYS A 222 -6.06 -6.09 5.71
N ALA A 223 -4.82 -6.56 5.86
CA ALA A 223 -3.78 -6.54 4.84
C ALA A 223 -3.11 -7.92 4.78
N THR A 224 -2.41 -8.23 3.70
CA THR A 224 -1.71 -9.52 3.53
C THR A 224 -0.20 -9.28 3.47
N GLU A 225 0.57 -10.07 4.22
CA GLU A 225 2.03 -10.01 4.24
C GLU A 225 2.59 -10.84 3.08
N PRO A 226 3.31 -10.25 2.12
CA PRO A 226 3.74 -10.96 0.92
C PRO A 226 4.92 -11.91 1.13
N ASP A 227 5.72 -11.69 2.19
CA ASP A 227 6.97 -12.41 2.42
C ASP A 227 6.82 -13.60 3.38
N ILE A 228 5.66 -13.76 4.03
CA ILE A 228 5.40 -14.79 5.02
C ILE A 228 4.41 -15.81 4.48
N ILE A 229 4.89 -17.03 4.27
CA ILE A 229 4.11 -18.16 3.80
C ILE A 229 4.06 -19.20 4.93
N ARG A 230 2.88 -19.78 5.14
CA ARG A 230 2.63 -20.80 6.15
C ARG A 230 3.55 -22.00 5.97
N THR A 231 4.15 -22.45 7.08
CA THR A 231 4.88 -23.71 7.18
C THR A 231 4.22 -24.63 8.22
N ALA A 232 4.50 -25.93 8.18
CA ALA A 232 3.84 -26.92 9.04
C ALA A 232 4.14 -26.76 10.54
N ASP A 233 5.23 -26.10 10.88
CA ASP A 233 5.72 -25.87 12.25
C ASP A 233 5.22 -24.56 12.88
N GLN A 234 4.43 -23.77 12.15
CA GLN A 234 3.88 -22.52 12.67
C GLN A 234 2.75 -22.77 13.67
N VAL A 235 2.99 -22.37 14.91
CA VAL A 235 2.05 -22.48 16.03
C VAL A 235 1.63 -21.10 16.51
N GLY A 236 0.34 -20.88 16.74
CA GLY A 236 -0.19 -19.62 17.25
C GLY A 236 -1.49 -19.22 16.57
N ASP A 237 -2.09 -18.11 17.06
CA ASP A 237 -3.34 -17.56 16.53
C ASP A 237 -3.06 -16.62 15.33
N PHE A 238 -2.46 -17.18 14.26
CA PHE A 238 -2.21 -16.50 13.02
C PHE A 238 -3.24 -16.91 11.95
N VAL A 239 -3.64 -15.96 11.13
CA VAL A 239 -4.54 -16.19 10.00
C VAL A 239 -3.73 -16.21 8.72
N PHE A 240 -4.04 -17.17 7.84
CA PHE A 240 -3.41 -17.29 6.53
C PHE A 240 -4.48 -17.27 5.45
N ASP A 241 -4.15 -16.76 4.28
CA ASP A 241 -4.99 -16.85 3.09
C ASP A 241 -4.90 -18.25 2.44
N GLU A 242 -5.59 -18.47 1.33
CA GLU A 242 -5.59 -19.72 0.59
C GLU A 242 -4.22 -20.09 -0.01
N TRP A 243 -3.34 -19.10 -0.21
CA TRP A 243 -1.98 -19.24 -0.71
C TRP A 243 -0.95 -19.42 0.41
N GLY A 244 -1.40 -19.32 1.66
CA GLY A 244 -0.56 -19.44 2.83
C GLY A 244 0.12 -18.16 3.28
N HIS A 245 -0.19 -16.98 2.70
CA HIS A 245 0.35 -15.71 3.17
C HIS A 245 -0.32 -15.31 4.50
N GLN A 246 0.46 -14.75 5.43
CA GLN A 246 -0.08 -14.26 6.69
C GLN A 246 -1.00 -13.06 6.45
N VAL A 247 -2.22 -13.17 6.99
CA VAL A 247 -3.20 -12.08 6.97
C VAL A 247 -3.11 -11.29 8.26
N ILE A 248 -2.78 -10.01 8.14
CA ILE A 248 -2.79 -9.03 9.24
C ILE A 248 -4.23 -8.56 9.43
N ARG A 249 -4.85 -8.93 10.56
CA ARG A 249 -6.26 -8.62 10.85
C ARG A 249 -6.52 -7.12 11.00
N GLY A 250 -7.73 -6.69 10.66
CA GLY A 250 -8.16 -5.29 10.82
C GLY A 250 -8.25 -4.89 12.29
N LYS A 251 -8.00 -3.59 12.59
CA LYS A 251 -8.06 -3.04 13.95
C LYS A 251 -8.72 -1.67 13.98
N ILE A 252 -9.30 -1.32 15.14
CA ILE A 252 -9.82 0.01 15.42
C ILE A 252 -8.81 0.76 16.29
N ILE A 253 -8.35 1.90 15.80
CA ILE A 253 -7.49 2.82 16.54
C ILE A 253 -8.33 3.97 17.05
N THR A 254 -8.26 4.24 18.36
CA THR A 254 -9.02 5.30 19.05
C THR A 254 -8.07 6.41 19.47
N ASP A 255 -8.40 7.64 19.10
CA ASP A 255 -7.70 8.85 19.52
C ASP A 255 -8.67 9.72 20.34
N LEU A 256 -8.17 10.35 21.40
CA LEU A 256 -8.94 11.20 22.29
C LEU A 256 -8.15 12.46 22.62
N SER A 257 -8.81 13.62 22.60
CA SER A 257 -8.23 14.84 23.17
C SER A 257 -9.27 15.72 23.82
N ILE A 258 -8.83 16.50 24.80
CA ILE A 258 -9.63 17.48 25.50
C ILE A 258 -8.85 18.79 25.52
N ALA A 259 -9.49 19.86 25.08
CA ALA A 259 -8.94 21.21 25.11
C ALA A 259 -9.77 22.12 26.02
N TYR A 260 -9.09 23.05 26.68
CA TYR A 260 -9.70 24.13 27.46
C TYR A 260 -9.24 25.49 26.93
N ASN A 261 -10.19 26.35 26.57
CA ASN A 261 -9.97 27.70 26.09
C ASN A 261 -10.02 28.67 27.27
N PHE A 262 -8.86 29.09 27.77
CA PHE A 262 -8.77 30.06 28.87
C PHE A 262 -9.29 31.44 28.44
N THR A 263 -8.88 31.84 27.25
CA THR A 263 -9.31 33.06 26.56
C THR A 263 -9.58 32.74 25.08
N PRO A 264 -10.18 33.66 24.32
CA PRO A 264 -10.32 33.47 22.86
C PRO A 264 -8.97 33.30 22.12
N LYS A 265 -7.86 33.71 22.75
CA LYS A 265 -6.51 33.65 22.17
C LYS A 265 -5.61 32.58 22.78
N THR A 266 -6.05 31.91 23.85
CA THR A 266 -5.20 30.94 24.58
C THR A 266 -5.94 29.68 24.89
N SER A 267 -5.40 28.56 24.46
CA SER A 267 -5.93 27.23 24.76
C SER A 267 -4.85 26.26 25.17
N PHE A 268 -5.25 25.26 25.94
CA PHE A 268 -4.42 24.12 26.31
C PHE A 268 -5.15 22.83 25.96
N THR A 269 -4.46 21.90 25.31
CA THR A 269 -4.98 20.61 24.88
C THR A 269 -4.14 19.48 25.47
N LEU A 270 -4.79 18.50 26.04
CA LEU A 270 -4.21 17.18 26.34
C LEU A 270 -4.82 16.17 25.39
N GLY A 271 -3.99 15.27 24.85
CA GLY A 271 -4.48 14.26 23.94
C GLY A 271 -3.66 12.98 23.97
N VAL A 272 -4.32 11.93 23.52
CA VAL A 272 -3.75 10.58 23.39
C VAL A 272 -4.14 10.04 22.01
N ASN A 273 -3.15 9.72 21.21
CA ASN A 273 -3.34 8.94 20.00
C ASN A 273 -3.14 7.47 20.33
N ASN A 274 -3.91 6.60 19.68
CA ASN A 274 -3.93 5.17 19.96
C ASN A 274 -4.13 4.87 21.45
N LEU A 275 -5.26 5.32 21.99
CA LEU A 275 -5.61 5.26 23.43
C LEU A 275 -5.41 3.88 24.05
N PHE A 276 -5.70 2.81 23.29
CA PHE A 276 -5.63 1.43 23.77
C PHE A 276 -4.28 0.75 23.52
N ASP A 277 -3.28 1.49 23.04
CA ASP A 277 -1.90 0.98 22.78
C ASP A 277 -1.87 -0.23 21.83
N LEU A 278 -2.65 -0.17 20.76
CA LEU A 278 -2.75 -1.25 19.80
C LEU A 278 -1.60 -1.22 18.79
N TYR A 279 -1.15 -2.40 18.41
CA TYR A 279 -0.13 -2.62 17.39
C TYR A 279 -0.69 -3.49 16.27
N PRO A 280 -0.14 -3.46 15.06
CA PRO A 280 -0.40 -4.49 14.05
C PRO A 280 -0.10 -5.88 14.57
N GLU A 281 -0.56 -6.91 13.90
CA GLU A 281 -0.14 -8.27 14.25
C GLU A 281 1.35 -8.46 13.98
N LYS A 282 1.98 -9.22 14.85
CA LYS A 282 3.38 -9.59 14.68
C LYS A 282 3.54 -10.59 13.54
N ASN A 283 4.68 -10.55 12.89
CA ASN A 283 5.07 -11.60 11.96
C ASN A 283 5.20 -12.94 12.68
N VAL A 284 4.90 -14.02 11.97
CA VAL A 284 5.24 -15.36 12.45
C VAL A 284 6.76 -15.45 12.60
N LYS A 285 7.23 -15.91 13.76
CA LYS A 285 8.64 -15.87 14.13
C LYS A 285 9.58 -16.53 13.10
N VAL A 286 9.18 -17.68 12.58
CA VAL A 286 9.96 -18.48 11.59
C VAL A 286 10.23 -17.70 10.30
N ASN A 287 9.37 -16.73 9.95
CA ASN A 287 9.40 -16.01 8.67
C ASN A 287 9.82 -14.54 8.81
N ASN A 288 10.24 -14.09 9.99
CA ASN A 288 10.52 -12.68 10.24
C ASN A 288 11.96 -12.25 9.94
N ASN A 289 12.64 -12.94 9.05
CA ASN A 289 14.01 -12.66 8.63
C ASN A 289 15.01 -12.60 9.81
N ASN A 290 15.29 -13.75 10.41
CA ASN A 290 16.19 -13.93 11.54
C ASN A 290 15.76 -13.17 12.82
N ASP A 291 14.47 -13.13 13.10
CA ASP A 291 13.89 -12.42 14.26
C ASP A 291 14.13 -10.88 14.27
N GLN A 292 14.57 -10.30 13.16
CA GLN A 292 14.85 -8.87 13.09
C GLN A 292 13.60 -8.01 12.94
N PHE A 293 12.56 -8.51 12.25
CA PHE A 293 11.36 -7.75 11.96
C PHE A 293 10.14 -8.35 12.67
N VAL A 294 9.79 -7.74 13.79
CA VAL A 294 8.62 -8.15 14.58
C VAL A 294 7.31 -7.89 13.84
N TYR A 295 7.27 -6.85 13.02
CA TYR A 295 6.11 -6.46 12.21
C TYR A 295 6.45 -6.50 10.73
N SER A 296 5.41 -6.56 9.90
CA SER A 296 5.57 -6.52 8.45
C SER A 296 6.42 -5.34 7.97
N ARG A 297 7.28 -5.58 7.00
CA ARG A 297 8.03 -4.55 6.27
C ARG A 297 7.24 -4.01 5.06
N ALA A 298 6.35 -4.81 4.53
CA ALA A 298 5.61 -4.51 3.30
C ALA A 298 4.24 -3.90 3.60
N THR A 299 3.57 -4.35 4.68
CA THR A 299 2.24 -3.84 5.04
C THR A 299 2.31 -2.81 6.16
N SER A 300 1.57 -1.73 6.03
CA SER A 300 1.39 -0.75 7.09
C SER A 300 -0.08 -0.31 7.13
N GLN A 301 -0.83 -0.82 8.10
CA GLN A 301 -2.21 -0.40 8.34
C GLN A 301 -2.24 0.94 9.09
N PHE A 302 -1.42 1.07 10.12
CA PHE A 302 -1.24 2.24 10.98
C PHE A 302 0.16 2.20 11.62
N GLY A 303 0.54 3.24 12.36
CA GLY A 303 1.90 3.35 12.91
C GLY A 303 2.27 2.25 13.92
N LEU A 304 3.57 2.04 14.10
CA LEU A 304 4.16 1.04 15.00
C LEU A 304 4.54 1.60 16.38
N ASN A 305 4.31 2.90 16.63
CA ASN A 305 4.80 3.59 17.84
C ASN A 305 3.91 3.39 19.07
N GLY A 306 2.78 2.66 18.93
CA GLY A 306 1.85 2.46 20.02
C GLY A 306 1.16 3.76 20.46
N ARG A 307 0.88 3.88 21.77
CA ARG A 307 0.23 5.04 22.38
C ARG A 307 1.16 6.26 22.38
N TYR A 308 0.61 7.41 21.97
CA TYR A 308 1.31 8.68 22.01
C TYR A 308 0.50 9.71 22.80
N VAL A 309 1.03 10.18 23.93
CA VAL A 309 0.43 11.21 24.76
C VAL A 309 1.07 12.55 24.44
N PHE A 310 0.26 13.60 24.27
CA PHE A 310 0.75 14.94 23.97
C PHE A 310 0.02 16.03 24.78
N ALA A 311 0.74 17.11 24.99
CA ALA A 311 0.20 18.38 25.50
C ALA A 311 0.54 19.49 24.50
N ARG A 312 -0.43 20.38 24.26
CA ARG A 312 -0.28 21.52 23.36
C ARG A 312 -0.80 22.81 24.01
N ALA A 313 -0.01 23.85 24.05
CA ALA A 313 -0.44 25.20 24.34
C ALA A 313 -0.52 26.00 23.04
N THR A 314 -1.64 26.68 22.80
CA THR A 314 -1.84 27.51 21.61
C THR A 314 -2.07 28.95 22.03
N PHE A 315 -1.31 29.87 21.41
CA PHE A 315 -1.40 31.30 21.62
C PHE A 315 -1.60 31.98 20.28
N HIS A 316 -2.66 32.78 20.14
CA HIS A 316 -2.91 33.65 18.99
C HIS A 316 -2.41 35.01 19.31
N LEU A 317 -1.37 35.49 18.64
CA LEU A 317 -0.70 36.76 18.93
C LEU A 317 -1.45 37.97 18.37
N PHE A 318 -2.32 37.79 17.35
CA PHE A 318 -3.11 38.83 16.70
C PHE A 318 -4.57 38.43 16.54
#